data_279aa25b9b8b4a65e0c3f36fe0bc5cb9
#
_entry.id   279aa25b9b8b4a65e0c3f36fe0bc5cb9
#
_cell.length_a   1.000
_cell.length_b   1.000
_cell.length_c   1.000
_cell.angle_alpha   90.00
_cell.angle_beta   90.00
_cell.angle_gamma   90.00
#
_symmetry.space_group_name_H-M   'P 1'
#
loop_
_entity.id
_entity.type
_entity.pdbx_description
1 polymer ?
#
loop_
_entity_poly.entity_id
_entity_poly.type
_entity_poly.pdbx_seq_one_letter_code
_entity_poly.pdbx_strand_id
1 'polypeptide(L)'
;MEKKKMSTDLNLIRNFAIIAHIDHGKSTLADRMIEYCGGLQSREMQEQVLDSMDIERERGITIKAQTVRLNYTAEDGKTYQLNLIDTPGHVDFSYEVSRSLASCEGSVLVVDATQGVEAQTLANVYLAIDNNHEIIPVLNKIDLPSAEPERVKQQIEDVIGLDTSEAVETSGKTGLGVPALLEAIVRRLPAPQGDASAPLKALLIDSWYDPYLGVIILVRIHDGVLKRKTQIRMMSNNNTYLVDKVGIFTPKMQDIDALYPGEVGFITASIKSVSDCHIGDTITDNKVPCATPLKGFKPSVPVVFCSIFPVDSSEYESLKDALAKLKLNDASIDYQNENSAALGLGFRCGFLGLLHMEIIEERLDREFDLDIITTAPSVAYKINLTDGSQITLHNPADMPDVTQIKSIEEPWVKATILVPDTYLGAVLKLCTERRGEQIELTYAGSRAMLVYKLPLNEIVFDFYDRLKSITSGYASFDYELTGYAESDLVKVQILINEEPVDALAFLCHRSDAESRGRQICERLKDLIPRHLFKIPIQAAIGGRIVARETISAMRKDVTAKCYGGDVTRKRKLLDKQKKGKKRMRQFGKVEVPQSAFIEALRIGDN
;
A
#
# COMPACT_ATOMS: atom_id res chain seq x y z
N MET A 1 -43.02 29.95 -12.35
CA MET A 1 -41.68 30.26 -12.88
C MET A 1 -40.89 28.97 -12.83
N GLU A 2 -40.82 28.28 -13.97
CA GLU A 2 -39.98 27.10 -14.12
C GLU A 2 -38.51 27.51 -13.99
N LYS A 3 -37.81 26.99 -12.98
CA LYS A 3 -36.34 27.04 -12.92
C LYS A 3 -35.85 26.21 -14.10
N LYS A 4 -35.42 26.89 -15.17
CA LYS A 4 -34.72 26.31 -16.30
C LYS A 4 -33.52 25.54 -15.72
N LYS A 5 -33.56 24.22 -15.69
CA LYS A 5 -32.45 23.36 -15.31
C LYS A 5 -31.34 23.60 -16.34
N MET A 6 -30.34 24.37 -15.95
CA MET A 6 -29.13 24.56 -16.74
C MET A 6 -28.38 23.21 -16.71
N SER A 7 -28.27 22.55 -17.85
CA SER A 7 -27.18 21.61 -18.06
C SER A 7 -25.89 22.42 -17.89
N THR A 8 -24.98 21.97 -17.04
CA THR A 8 -23.67 22.59 -16.91
C THR A 8 -23.00 22.57 -18.28
N ASP A 9 -22.56 23.72 -18.77
CA ASP A 9 -21.80 23.77 -20.02
C ASP A 9 -20.50 22.99 -19.82
N LEU A 10 -20.25 21.97 -20.64
CA LEU A 10 -19.02 21.15 -20.56
C LEU A 10 -17.75 21.99 -20.57
N ASN A 11 -17.77 23.11 -21.31
CA ASN A 11 -16.64 24.03 -21.36
C ASN A 11 -16.29 24.69 -20.02
N LEU A 12 -17.23 24.66 -19.07
CA LEU A 12 -17.05 25.21 -17.72
C LEU A 12 -16.69 24.14 -16.67
N ILE A 13 -16.42 22.91 -17.10
CA ILE A 13 -16.00 21.83 -16.18
C ILE A 13 -14.51 21.59 -16.35
N ARG A 14 -13.80 21.36 -15.23
CA ARG A 14 -12.42 20.88 -15.18
C ARG A 14 -12.30 19.73 -14.19
N ASN A 15 -11.87 18.56 -14.69
CA ASN A 15 -11.59 17.40 -13.85
C ASN A 15 -10.08 17.22 -13.79
N PHE A 16 -9.52 17.24 -12.59
CA PHE A 16 -8.08 17.12 -12.42
C PHE A 16 -7.72 16.41 -11.13
N ALA A 17 -6.59 15.72 -11.18
CA ALA A 17 -5.98 15.08 -10.03
C ALA A 17 -4.80 15.92 -9.52
N ILE A 18 -4.56 15.91 -8.23
CA ILE A 18 -3.32 16.43 -7.65
C ILE A 18 -2.39 15.26 -7.42
N ILE A 19 -1.22 15.29 -8.05
CA ILE A 19 -0.16 14.30 -7.93
C ILE A 19 1.08 14.94 -7.28
N ALA A 20 1.67 14.24 -6.33
CA ALA A 20 2.84 14.73 -5.59
C ALA A 20 3.60 13.56 -4.95
N HIS A 21 4.85 13.81 -4.57
CA HIS A 21 5.55 12.98 -3.61
C HIS A 21 4.98 13.19 -2.20
N ILE A 22 5.23 12.24 -1.30
CA ILE A 22 4.90 12.34 0.12
C ILE A 22 5.56 13.63 0.68
N ASP A 23 4.87 14.34 1.57
CA ASP A 23 5.35 15.57 2.22
C ASP A 23 5.59 16.78 1.29
N HIS A 24 5.28 16.73 -0.01
CA HIS A 24 5.34 17.90 -0.89
C HIS A 24 4.21 18.91 -0.67
N GLY A 25 3.26 18.61 0.25
CA GLY A 25 2.20 19.51 0.66
C GLY A 25 0.94 19.44 -0.21
N LYS A 26 0.68 18.28 -0.81
CA LYS A 26 -0.50 18.00 -1.65
C LYS A 26 -1.82 18.32 -0.94
N SER A 27 -2.09 17.68 0.21
CA SER A 27 -3.34 17.85 0.97
C SER A 27 -3.49 19.27 1.51
N THR A 28 -2.39 19.89 1.95
CA THR A 28 -2.39 21.31 2.40
C THR A 28 -2.74 22.26 1.26
N LEU A 29 -2.26 22.00 0.03
CA LEU A 29 -2.60 22.82 -1.13
C LEU A 29 -4.07 22.61 -1.54
N ALA A 30 -4.56 21.37 -1.51
CA ALA A 30 -5.97 21.05 -1.74
C ALA A 30 -6.88 21.79 -0.75
N ASP A 31 -6.55 21.79 0.54
CA ASP A 31 -7.27 22.54 1.57
C ASP A 31 -7.38 24.03 1.25
N ARG A 32 -6.27 24.65 0.78
CA ARG A 32 -6.28 26.06 0.39
C ARG A 32 -7.15 26.33 -0.84
N MET A 33 -7.18 25.42 -1.79
CA MET A 33 -8.07 25.53 -2.96
C MET A 33 -9.54 25.43 -2.51
N ILE A 34 -9.87 24.52 -1.60
CA ILE A 34 -11.21 24.36 -1.02
C ILE A 34 -11.63 25.64 -0.27
N GLU A 35 -10.73 26.18 0.57
CA GLU A 35 -10.97 27.40 1.33
C GLU A 35 -11.20 28.59 0.38
N TYR A 36 -10.33 28.78 -0.61
CA TYR A 36 -10.43 29.89 -1.56
C TYR A 36 -11.72 29.85 -2.39
N CYS A 37 -12.17 28.67 -2.77
CA CYS A 37 -13.44 28.48 -3.51
C CYS A 37 -14.67 28.52 -2.59
N GLY A 38 -14.51 28.74 -1.29
CA GLY A 38 -15.62 28.82 -0.33
C GLY A 38 -16.32 27.48 -0.08
N GLY A 39 -15.64 26.36 -0.30
CA GLY A 39 -16.18 25.01 -0.08
C GLY A 39 -16.49 24.71 1.39
N LEU A 40 -15.77 25.35 2.33
CA LEU A 40 -16.00 25.29 3.77
C LEU A 40 -15.85 26.68 4.39
N GLN A 41 -16.58 26.93 5.48
CA GLN A 41 -16.38 28.16 6.27
C GLN A 41 -15.10 28.03 7.09
N SER A 42 -14.37 29.12 7.33
CA SER A 42 -13.11 29.14 8.11
C SER A 42 -13.22 28.48 9.50
N ARG A 43 -14.42 28.38 10.06
CA ARG A 43 -14.71 27.71 11.34
C ARG A 43 -14.82 26.19 11.22
N GLU A 44 -15.05 25.67 10.00
CA GLU A 44 -15.21 24.25 9.69
C GLU A 44 -13.94 23.65 9.08
N MET A 45 -12.97 24.51 8.73
CA MET A 45 -11.66 24.08 8.22
C MET A 45 -10.89 23.39 9.35
N GLN A 46 -10.59 22.11 9.12
CA GLN A 46 -9.60 21.33 9.86
C GLN A 46 -8.40 21.14 8.95
N GLU A 47 -7.25 20.85 9.49
CA GLU A 47 -6.11 20.47 8.67
C GLU A 47 -6.42 19.14 7.97
N GLN A 48 -6.06 19.05 6.68
CA GLN A 48 -6.25 17.85 5.84
C GLN A 48 -7.74 17.42 5.77
N VAL A 49 -8.59 18.34 5.32
CA VAL A 49 -10.07 18.14 5.22
C VAL A 49 -10.45 16.92 4.39
N LEU A 50 -9.65 16.60 3.37
CA LEU A 50 -9.88 15.46 2.49
C LEU A 50 -9.36 14.14 3.09
N ASP A 51 -8.40 14.17 4.01
CA ASP A 51 -7.91 12.98 4.68
C ASP A 51 -8.91 12.55 5.76
N SER A 52 -9.77 11.60 5.42
CA SER A 52 -10.93 11.22 6.24
C SER A 52 -10.59 10.27 7.39
N MET A 53 -9.48 9.54 7.29
CA MET A 53 -9.05 8.59 8.32
C MET A 53 -8.08 9.24 9.30
N ASP A 54 -8.15 8.88 10.58
CA ASP A 54 -7.21 9.36 11.59
C ASP A 54 -5.77 8.95 11.26
N ILE A 55 -5.58 7.74 10.73
CA ILE A 55 -4.28 7.22 10.28
C ILE A 55 -3.67 8.09 9.16
N GLU A 56 -4.48 8.58 8.20
CA GLU A 56 -4.02 9.48 7.14
C GLU A 56 -3.44 10.76 7.74
N ARG A 57 -4.16 11.37 8.69
CA ARG A 57 -3.73 12.61 9.35
C ARG A 57 -2.51 12.44 10.24
N GLU A 58 -2.44 11.34 10.99
CA GLU A 58 -1.30 11.05 11.87
C GLU A 58 -0.01 10.76 11.10
N ARG A 59 -0.13 10.00 10.00
CA ARG A 59 1.01 9.63 9.15
C ARG A 59 1.35 10.69 8.10
N GLY A 60 0.48 11.69 7.89
CA GLY A 60 0.65 12.72 6.86
C GLY A 60 0.57 12.17 5.43
N ILE A 61 -0.14 11.08 5.21
CA ILE A 61 -0.28 10.43 3.90
C ILE A 61 -1.74 10.27 3.53
N THR A 62 -2.07 10.46 2.25
CA THR A 62 -3.37 10.08 1.71
C THR A 62 -3.35 8.60 1.34
N ILE A 63 -4.28 7.83 1.87
CA ILE A 63 -4.43 6.39 1.60
C ILE A 63 -5.48 6.17 0.52
N LYS A 64 -6.64 6.83 0.66
CA LYS A 64 -7.76 6.70 -0.25
C LYS A 64 -8.00 7.99 -1.02
N ALA A 65 -8.16 7.89 -2.34
CA ALA A 65 -8.48 9.04 -3.18
C ALA A 65 -9.83 9.67 -2.78
N GLN A 66 -9.83 10.99 -2.61
CA GLN A 66 -11.02 11.77 -2.26
C GLN A 66 -11.38 12.73 -3.39
N THR A 67 -12.67 12.90 -3.61
CA THR A 67 -13.18 13.78 -4.68
C THR A 67 -13.95 14.93 -4.07
N VAL A 68 -13.71 16.15 -4.57
CA VAL A 68 -14.46 17.33 -4.18
C VAL A 68 -14.82 18.19 -5.37
N ARG A 69 -16.07 18.68 -5.42
CA ARG A 69 -16.53 19.65 -6.40
C ARG A 69 -16.44 21.05 -5.81
N LEU A 70 -15.73 21.92 -6.51
CA LEU A 70 -15.56 23.35 -6.16
C LEU A 70 -16.17 24.21 -7.25
N ASN A 71 -16.70 25.40 -6.88
CA ASN A 71 -17.14 26.41 -7.83
C ASN A 71 -16.17 27.58 -7.74
N TYR A 72 -15.54 27.90 -8.87
CA TYR A 72 -14.58 28.99 -8.97
C TYR A 72 -15.02 30.00 -10.00
N THR A 73 -15.10 31.27 -9.60
CA THR A 73 -15.38 32.38 -10.52
C THR A 73 -14.05 32.94 -11.02
N ALA A 74 -13.74 32.67 -12.28
CA ALA A 74 -12.49 33.04 -12.93
C ALA A 74 -12.47 34.52 -13.34
N GLU A 75 -11.27 35.00 -13.73
CA GLU A 75 -11.07 36.39 -14.19
C GLU A 75 -11.92 36.73 -15.42
N ASP A 76 -12.32 35.76 -16.23
CA ASP A 76 -13.24 35.94 -17.38
C ASP A 76 -14.71 36.19 -16.95
N GLY A 77 -14.98 36.21 -15.65
CA GLY A 77 -16.31 36.43 -15.05
C GLY A 77 -17.24 35.21 -15.11
N LYS A 78 -16.78 34.07 -15.60
CA LYS A 78 -17.57 32.82 -15.60
C LYS A 78 -17.29 31.99 -14.36
N THR A 79 -18.28 31.23 -13.93
CA THR A 79 -18.13 30.27 -12.83
C THR A 79 -17.84 28.88 -13.41
N TYR A 80 -16.67 28.36 -13.08
CA TYR A 80 -16.23 27.02 -13.45
C TYR A 80 -16.51 26.03 -12.35
N GLN A 81 -16.87 24.81 -12.75
CA GLN A 81 -16.99 23.66 -11.88
C GLN A 81 -15.66 22.91 -11.92
N LEU A 82 -14.95 22.90 -10.79
CA LEU A 82 -13.68 22.22 -10.61
C LEU A 82 -13.93 20.94 -9.84
N ASN A 83 -13.70 19.79 -10.45
CA ASN A 83 -13.74 18.50 -9.79
C ASN A 83 -12.31 18.07 -9.49
N LEU A 84 -11.90 18.25 -8.25
CA LEU A 84 -10.58 17.91 -7.75
C LEU A 84 -10.63 16.48 -7.21
N ILE A 85 -9.65 15.66 -7.59
CA ILE A 85 -9.41 14.34 -7.03
C ILE A 85 -8.04 14.38 -6.33
N ASP A 86 -8.05 14.23 -5.00
CA ASP A 86 -6.84 14.11 -4.21
C ASP A 86 -6.36 12.65 -4.26
N THR A 87 -5.12 12.42 -4.69
CA THR A 87 -4.59 11.08 -4.93
C THR A 87 -3.56 10.69 -3.88
N PRO A 88 -3.42 9.39 -3.54
CA PRO A 88 -2.29 8.92 -2.75
C PRO A 88 -0.94 9.27 -3.39
N GLY A 89 0.08 9.50 -2.56
CA GLY A 89 1.45 9.76 -3.05
C GLY A 89 2.36 8.53 -3.05
N HIS A 90 1.98 7.44 -2.37
CA HIS A 90 2.85 6.28 -2.14
C HIS A 90 2.67 5.19 -3.22
N VAL A 91 3.77 4.51 -3.56
CA VAL A 91 3.79 3.45 -4.59
C VAL A 91 2.80 2.32 -4.35
N ASP A 92 2.60 1.91 -3.10
CA ASP A 92 1.66 0.84 -2.75
C ASP A 92 0.23 1.17 -3.20
N PHE A 93 -0.11 2.46 -3.33
CA PHE A 93 -1.41 2.94 -3.77
C PHE A 93 -1.45 3.39 -5.24
N SER A 94 -0.46 2.97 -6.05
CA SER A 94 -0.40 3.32 -7.49
C SER A 94 -1.67 2.92 -8.25
N TYR A 95 -2.36 1.87 -7.81
CA TYR A 95 -3.66 1.47 -8.35
C TYR A 95 -4.75 2.53 -8.10
N GLU A 96 -4.80 3.14 -6.91
CA GLU A 96 -5.69 4.25 -6.58
C GLU A 96 -5.37 5.48 -7.44
N VAL A 97 -4.08 5.80 -7.61
CA VAL A 97 -3.62 6.89 -8.48
C VAL A 97 -4.07 6.66 -9.93
N SER A 98 -3.83 5.48 -10.48
CA SER A 98 -4.21 5.12 -11.85
C SER A 98 -5.72 5.29 -12.11
N ARG A 99 -6.58 4.87 -11.17
CA ARG A 99 -8.04 5.04 -11.26
C ARG A 99 -8.44 6.52 -11.23
N SER A 100 -7.84 7.28 -10.33
CA SER A 100 -8.10 8.71 -10.18
C SER A 100 -7.72 9.47 -11.45
N LEU A 101 -6.55 9.18 -12.01
CA LEU A 101 -6.10 9.78 -13.26
C LEU A 101 -7.03 9.43 -14.42
N ALA A 102 -7.44 8.18 -14.59
CA ALA A 102 -8.38 7.80 -15.65
C ALA A 102 -9.75 8.51 -15.56
N SER A 103 -10.02 9.18 -14.45
CA SER A 103 -11.25 9.95 -14.23
C SER A 103 -11.08 11.45 -14.48
N CYS A 104 -9.91 11.89 -14.93
CA CYS A 104 -9.56 13.28 -15.12
C CYS A 104 -9.08 13.56 -16.56
N GLU A 105 -9.06 14.84 -16.94
CA GLU A 105 -8.47 15.34 -18.16
C GLU A 105 -7.10 15.97 -17.93
N GLY A 106 -6.71 16.23 -16.69
CA GLY A 106 -5.45 16.86 -16.37
C GLY A 106 -4.95 16.58 -14.97
N SER A 107 -3.71 16.97 -14.71
CA SER A 107 -3.04 16.80 -13.44
C SER A 107 -2.32 18.06 -12.98
N VAL A 108 -2.37 18.33 -11.70
CA VAL A 108 -1.55 19.34 -11.02
C VAL A 108 -0.39 18.60 -10.37
N LEU A 109 0.82 18.82 -10.87
CA LEU A 109 2.04 18.22 -10.35
C LEU A 109 2.65 19.11 -9.29
N VAL A 110 2.56 18.72 -8.02
CA VAL A 110 3.09 19.49 -6.89
C VAL A 110 4.49 19.01 -6.54
N VAL A 111 5.47 19.90 -6.63
CA VAL A 111 6.86 19.64 -6.27
C VAL A 111 7.29 20.61 -5.18
N ASP A 112 7.92 20.10 -4.14
CA ASP A 112 8.49 20.92 -3.07
C ASP A 112 9.69 21.71 -3.59
N ALA A 113 9.65 23.04 -3.51
CA ALA A 113 10.72 23.93 -3.99
C ALA A 113 12.04 23.78 -3.20
N THR A 114 12.04 23.08 -2.07
CA THR A 114 13.26 22.78 -1.29
C THR A 114 13.87 21.44 -1.64
N GLN A 115 13.03 20.41 -1.85
CA GLN A 115 13.47 19.03 -2.10
C GLN A 115 13.68 18.76 -3.59
N GLY A 116 12.78 19.25 -4.45
CA GLY A 116 12.81 19.02 -5.89
C GLY A 116 12.12 17.72 -6.32
N VAL A 117 12.52 17.21 -7.48
CA VAL A 117 11.95 15.99 -8.07
C VAL A 117 12.39 14.76 -7.27
N GLU A 118 11.44 13.87 -6.97
CA GLU A 118 11.61 12.62 -6.24
C GLU A 118 11.15 11.42 -7.10
N ALA A 119 11.51 10.18 -6.72
CA ALA A 119 11.21 8.98 -7.52
C ALA A 119 9.70 8.79 -7.79
N GLN A 120 8.86 9.00 -6.77
CA GLN A 120 7.40 8.91 -6.91
C GLN A 120 6.82 10.01 -7.79
N THR A 121 7.47 11.18 -7.85
CA THR A 121 7.10 12.26 -8.78
C THR A 121 7.16 11.76 -10.23
N LEU A 122 8.26 11.08 -10.58
CA LEU A 122 8.45 10.50 -11.91
C LEU A 122 7.37 9.45 -12.24
N ALA A 123 7.16 8.50 -11.33
CA ALA A 123 6.17 7.44 -11.53
C ALA A 123 4.76 8.01 -11.77
N ASN A 124 4.34 8.97 -10.94
CA ASN A 124 3.02 9.60 -11.07
C ASN A 124 2.88 10.42 -12.35
N VAL A 125 3.95 11.09 -12.78
CA VAL A 125 3.94 11.84 -14.05
C VAL A 125 3.83 10.91 -15.24
N TYR A 126 4.56 9.80 -15.28
CA TYR A 126 4.43 8.82 -16.36
C TYR A 126 3.01 8.24 -16.43
N LEU A 127 2.38 7.94 -15.29
CA LEU A 127 0.97 7.52 -15.25
C LEU A 127 0.03 8.61 -15.80
N ALA A 128 0.29 9.88 -15.53
CA ALA A 128 -0.50 10.98 -16.08
C ALA A 128 -0.31 11.13 -17.60
N ILE A 129 0.92 10.99 -18.09
CA ILE A 129 1.25 11.01 -19.53
C ILE A 129 0.57 9.84 -20.25
N ASP A 130 0.59 8.63 -19.70
CA ASP A 130 -0.07 7.45 -20.25
C ASP A 130 -1.59 7.61 -20.36
N ASN A 131 -2.18 8.46 -19.52
CA ASN A 131 -3.58 8.86 -19.58
C ASN A 131 -3.83 10.10 -20.46
N ASN A 132 -2.82 10.63 -21.17
CA ASN A 132 -2.87 11.82 -22.02
C ASN A 132 -3.31 13.09 -21.25
N HIS A 133 -2.86 13.25 -20.01
CA HIS A 133 -3.18 14.44 -19.24
C HIS A 133 -2.36 15.66 -19.66
N GLU A 134 -3.01 16.82 -19.67
CA GLU A 134 -2.29 18.09 -19.54
C GLU A 134 -1.78 18.21 -18.09
N ILE A 135 -0.50 18.50 -17.93
CA ILE A 135 0.15 18.55 -16.61
C ILE A 135 0.55 20.00 -16.31
N ILE A 136 0.11 20.51 -15.17
CA ILE A 136 0.47 21.84 -14.66
C ILE A 136 1.54 21.66 -13.58
N PRO A 137 2.81 22.05 -13.82
CA PRO A 137 3.85 22.05 -12.79
C PRO A 137 3.57 23.13 -11.74
N VAL A 138 3.67 22.76 -10.47
CA VAL A 138 3.48 23.65 -9.31
C VAL A 138 4.64 23.49 -8.36
N LEU A 139 5.32 24.59 -8.06
CA LEU A 139 6.38 24.64 -7.06
C LEU A 139 5.79 25.09 -5.74
N ASN A 140 5.72 24.17 -4.78
CA ASN A 140 5.10 24.44 -3.47
C ASN A 140 6.16 24.76 -2.42
N LYS A 141 5.71 25.29 -1.28
CA LYS A 141 6.54 25.70 -0.13
C LYS A 141 7.54 26.80 -0.44
N ILE A 142 7.21 27.70 -1.36
CA ILE A 142 8.06 28.85 -1.71
C ILE A 142 8.23 29.86 -0.56
N ASP A 143 7.45 29.74 0.50
CA ASP A 143 7.57 30.53 1.74
C ASP A 143 8.77 30.14 2.59
N LEU A 144 9.40 28.98 2.33
CA LEU A 144 10.56 28.52 3.07
C LEU A 144 11.84 29.22 2.61
N PRO A 145 12.74 29.62 3.54
CA PRO A 145 14.01 30.27 3.18
C PRO A 145 14.95 29.41 2.33
N SER A 146 14.76 28.07 2.38
CA SER A 146 15.54 27.09 1.61
C SER A 146 14.92 26.77 0.23
N ALA A 147 13.84 27.46 -0.13
CA ALA A 147 13.20 27.23 -1.43
C ALA A 147 14.11 27.73 -2.58
N GLU A 148 14.31 26.90 -3.59
CA GLU A 148 15.10 27.19 -4.80
C GLU A 148 14.27 26.92 -6.07
N PRO A 149 13.25 27.76 -6.38
CA PRO A 149 12.32 27.50 -7.47
C PRO A 149 13.01 27.29 -8.82
N GLU A 150 13.98 28.12 -9.18
CA GLU A 150 14.67 28.02 -10.48
C GLU A 150 15.47 26.70 -10.62
N ARG A 151 16.09 26.24 -9.54
CA ARG A 151 16.77 24.93 -9.53
C ARG A 151 15.78 23.79 -9.76
N VAL A 152 14.60 23.87 -9.13
CA VAL A 152 13.58 22.82 -9.24
C VAL A 152 12.90 22.84 -10.61
N LYS A 153 12.67 24.03 -11.20
CA LYS A 153 12.21 24.16 -12.60
C LYS A 153 13.15 23.42 -13.54
N GLN A 154 14.46 23.72 -13.44
CA GLN A 154 15.46 23.05 -14.27
C GLN A 154 15.45 21.52 -14.06
N GLN A 155 15.29 21.04 -12.81
CA GLN A 155 15.17 19.60 -12.56
C GLN A 155 13.94 18.97 -13.23
N ILE A 156 12.80 19.64 -13.21
CA ILE A 156 11.59 19.16 -13.87
C ILE A 156 11.82 19.04 -15.39
N GLU A 157 12.47 20.03 -15.99
CA GLU A 157 12.81 20.01 -17.43
C GLU A 157 13.81 18.90 -17.77
N ASP A 158 14.89 18.78 -17.01
CA ASP A 158 15.99 17.83 -17.28
C ASP A 158 15.58 16.38 -17.04
N VAL A 159 14.78 16.12 -15.98
CA VAL A 159 14.46 14.75 -15.52
C VAL A 159 13.15 14.25 -16.10
N ILE A 160 12.16 15.12 -16.19
CA ILE A 160 10.80 14.77 -16.61
C ILE A 160 10.54 15.16 -18.07
N GLY A 161 11.16 16.25 -18.53
CA GLY A 161 10.95 16.79 -19.86
C GLY A 161 9.69 17.66 -19.99
N LEU A 162 9.15 18.16 -18.86
CA LEU A 162 8.00 19.06 -18.86
C LEU A 162 8.47 20.52 -18.95
N ASP A 163 7.80 21.33 -19.79
CA ASP A 163 8.04 22.77 -19.84
C ASP A 163 7.59 23.45 -18.54
N THR A 164 8.50 24.18 -17.92
CA THR A 164 8.28 24.91 -16.67
C THR A 164 8.15 26.41 -16.84
N SER A 165 8.14 26.92 -18.06
CA SER A 165 8.02 28.37 -18.34
C SER A 165 6.77 29.01 -17.72
N GLU A 166 5.68 28.26 -17.62
CA GLU A 166 4.43 28.65 -16.97
C GLU A 166 4.17 27.90 -15.65
N ALA A 167 5.21 27.41 -14.97
CA ALA A 167 5.07 26.75 -13.67
C ALA A 167 4.55 27.75 -12.62
N VAL A 168 3.60 27.30 -11.80
CA VAL A 168 2.98 28.13 -10.79
C VAL A 168 3.70 27.97 -9.45
N GLU A 169 4.11 29.08 -8.86
CA GLU A 169 4.74 29.11 -7.55
C GLU A 169 3.70 29.29 -6.45
N THR A 170 3.67 28.40 -5.45
CA THR A 170 2.64 28.35 -4.42
C THR A 170 3.20 28.11 -3.02
N SER A 171 2.43 28.49 -2.02
CA SER A 171 2.60 28.04 -0.64
C SER A 171 1.25 27.55 -0.11
N GLY A 172 1.09 26.26 0.04
CA GLY A 172 -0.09 25.69 0.69
C GLY A 172 -0.29 26.20 2.12
N LYS A 173 0.82 26.52 2.82
CA LYS A 173 0.76 27.07 4.19
C LYS A 173 0.19 28.47 4.24
N THR A 174 0.61 29.36 3.37
CA THR A 174 0.21 30.79 3.40
C THR A 174 -0.92 31.14 2.44
N GLY A 175 -1.23 30.27 1.47
CA GLY A 175 -2.21 30.52 0.40
C GLY A 175 -1.65 31.32 -0.76
N LEU A 176 -0.36 31.69 -0.72
CA LEU A 176 0.29 32.42 -1.81
C LEU A 176 0.23 31.59 -3.10
N GLY A 177 -0.05 32.24 -4.25
CA GLY A 177 -0.10 31.62 -5.57
C GLY A 177 -1.34 30.75 -5.86
N VAL A 178 -2.22 30.48 -4.87
CA VAL A 178 -3.42 29.66 -5.09
C VAL A 178 -4.38 30.26 -6.12
N PRO A 179 -4.66 31.59 -6.16
CA PRO A 179 -5.47 32.18 -7.21
C PRO A 179 -4.87 31.97 -8.61
N ALA A 180 -3.56 32.15 -8.76
CA ALA A 180 -2.86 31.94 -10.03
C ALA A 180 -2.94 30.48 -10.49
N LEU A 181 -2.87 29.52 -9.55
CA LEU A 181 -3.06 28.11 -9.83
C LEU A 181 -4.47 27.81 -10.33
N LEU A 182 -5.51 28.36 -9.70
CA LEU A 182 -6.90 28.17 -10.12
C LEU A 182 -7.14 28.74 -11.53
N GLU A 183 -6.56 29.91 -11.85
CA GLU A 183 -6.61 30.48 -13.21
C GLU A 183 -5.83 29.60 -14.22
N ALA A 184 -4.67 29.06 -13.86
CA ALA A 184 -3.93 28.13 -14.71
C ALA A 184 -4.74 26.87 -15.01
N ILE A 185 -5.43 26.30 -14.01
CA ILE A 185 -6.32 25.15 -14.18
C ILE A 185 -7.44 25.45 -15.17
N VAL A 186 -8.13 26.58 -15.01
CA VAL A 186 -9.22 26.98 -15.91
C VAL A 186 -8.72 27.18 -17.34
N ARG A 187 -7.55 27.84 -17.51
CA ARG A 187 -7.01 28.21 -18.82
C ARG A 187 -6.38 27.02 -19.56
N ARG A 188 -5.62 26.18 -18.87
CA ARG A 188 -4.78 25.15 -19.50
C ARG A 188 -5.45 23.78 -19.61
N LEU A 189 -6.20 23.37 -18.57
CA LEU A 189 -6.79 22.04 -18.60
C LEU A 189 -7.94 21.97 -19.60
N PRO A 190 -8.03 20.89 -20.41
CA PRO A 190 -9.12 20.72 -21.34
C PRO A 190 -10.44 20.45 -20.61
N ALA A 191 -11.54 20.83 -21.27
CA ALA A 191 -12.87 20.48 -20.82
C ALA A 191 -13.18 19.02 -21.13
N PRO A 192 -13.99 18.33 -20.30
CA PRO A 192 -14.43 16.97 -20.57
C PRO A 192 -15.31 16.94 -21.84
N GLN A 193 -15.31 15.79 -22.52
CA GLN A 193 -16.17 15.54 -23.67
C GLN A 193 -17.35 14.66 -23.27
N GLY A 194 -18.47 14.75 -24.00
CA GLY A 194 -19.62 13.91 -23.80
C GLY A 194 -20.91 14.46 -24.43
N ASP A 195 -21.90 13.60 -24.64
CA ASP A 195 -23.20 13.93 -25.22
C ASP A 195 -24.33 13.56 -24.24
N ALA A 196 -25.03 14.57 -23.75
CA ALA A 196 -26.17 14.39 -22.85
C ALA A 196 -27.39 13.70 -23.50
N SER A 197 -27.47 13.68 -24.84
CA SER A 197 -28.53 13.03 -25.59
C SER A 197 -28.28 11.56 -25.92
N ALA A 198 -27.02 11.10 -25.75
CA ALA A 198 -26.64 9.72 -25.96
C ALA A 198 -27.14 8.80 -24.83
N PRO A 199 -27.14 7.47 -25.03
CA PRO A 199 -27.38 6.52 -23.95
C PRO A 199 -26.42 6.72 -22.78
N LEU A 200 -26.92 6.51 -21.55
CA LEU A 200 -26.08 6.64 -20.35
C LEU A 200 -24.85 5.74 -20.42
N LYS A 201 -23.69 6.36 -20.20
CA LYS A 201 -22.40 5.70 -20.15
C LYS A 201 -21.57 6.33 -19.03
N ALA A 202 -21.52 5.67 -17.88
CA ALA A 202 -20.81 6.15 -16.71
C ALA A 202 -19.75 5.15 -16.27
N LEU A 203 -18.59 5.65 -15.86
CA LEU A 203 -17.47 4.87 -15.32
C LEU A 203 -17.63 4.74 -13.81
N LEU A 204 -17.59 3.51 -13.30
CA LEU A 204 -17.50 3.23 -11.87
C LEU A 204 -16.04 3.42 -11.43
N ILE A 205 -15.78 4.49 -10.68
CA ILE A 205 -14.42 4.85 -10.24
C ILE A 205 -14.05 4.10 -8.97
N ASP A 206 -14.97 4.14 -7.98
CA ASP A 206 -14.78 3.52 -6.66
C ASP A 206 -16.11 3.12 -6.05
N SER A 207 -16.08 2.25 -5.04
CA SER A 207 -17.25 1.86 -4.27
C SER A 207 -16.87 1.50 -2.84
N TRP A 208 -17.73 1.85 -1.88
CA TRP A 208 -17.54 1.51 -0.47
C TRP A 208 -18.89 1.32 0.23
N TYR A 209 -18.82 0.74 1.40
CA TYR A 209 -20.01 0.51 2.22
C TYR A 209 -20.16 1.58 3.30
N ASP A 210 -21.31 2.18 3.37
CA ASP A 210 -21.72 3.09 4.44
C ASP A 210 -22.82 2.41 5.28
N PRO A 211 -22.74 2.40 6.63
CA PRO A 211 -23.73 1.72 7.47
C PRO A 211 -25.16 2.26 7.33
N TYR A 212 -25.32 3.50 6.91
CA TYR A 212 -26.62 4.18 6.79
C TYR A 212 -27.16 4.22 5.37
N LEU A 213 -26.27 4.35 4.39
CA LEU A 213 -26.63 4.52 2.97
C LEU A 213 -26.48 3.22 2.15
N GLY A 214 -25.85 2.19 2.73
CA GLY A 214 -25.48 0.98 2.00
C GLY A 214 -24.28 1.20 1.08
N VAL A 215 -24.25 0.53 -0.06
CA VAL A 215 -23.16 0.70 -1.03
C VAL A 215 -23.28 2.05 -1.73
N ILE A 216 -22.24 2.86 -1.61
CA ILE A 216 -22.05 4.12 -2.32
C ILE A 216 -21.11 3.85 -3.49
N ILE A 217 -21.45 4.34 -4.67
CA ILE A 217 -20.66 4.20 -5.89
C ILE A 217 -20.26 5.59 -6.35
N LEU A 218 -18.96 5.83 -6.49
CA LEU A 218 -18.41 7.01 -7.15
C LEU A 218 -18.40 6.79 -8.65
N VAL A 219 -18.99 7.72 -9.39
CA VAL A 219 -19.15 7.60 -10.84
C VAL A 219 -18.70 8.87 -11.55
N ARG A 220 -18.14 8.68 -12.76
CA ARG A 220 -17.96 9.75 -13.73
C ARG A 220 -18.89 9.52 -14.92
N ILE A 221 -19.66 10.53 -15.29
CA ILE A 221 -20.53 10.46 -16.46
C ILE A 221 -19.73 10.83 -17.71
N HIS A 222 -19.70 9.91 -18.68
CA HIS A 222 -19.14 10.16 -20.01
C HIS A 222 -20.24 10.65 -20.97
N ASP A 223 -21.33 9.88 -21.11
CA ASP A 223 -22.44 10.22 -21.96
C ASP A 223 -23.77 10.02 -21.23
N GLY A 224 -24.82 10.65 -21.74
CA GLY A 224 -26.17 10.55 -21.18
C GLY A 224 -26.34 11.31 -19.88
N VAL A 225 -27.43 11.06 -19.18
CA VAL A 225 -27.76 11.73 -17.90
C VAL A 225 -28.21 10.69 -16.89
N LEU A 226 -27.58 10.67 -15.73
CA LEU A 226 -27.91 9.80 -14.61
C LEU A 226 -28.82 10.53 -13.63
N LYS A 227 -30.03 10.02 -13.43
CA LYS A 227 -31.06 10.63 -12.55
C LYS A 227 -31.47 9.69 -11.44
N ARG A 228 -32.07 10.25 -10.38
CA ARG A 228 -32.77 9.46 -9.38
C ARG A 228 -33.84 8.62 -10.04
N LYS A 229 -34.09 7.41 -9.53
CA LYS A 229 -35.04 6.42 -10.05
C LYS A 229 -34.72 5.89 -11.47
N THR A 230 -33.54 6.13 -12.00
CA THR A 230 -33.06 5.44 -13.20
C THR A 230 -32.78 3.98 -12.84
N GLN A 231 -33.29 3.04 -13.67
CA GLN A 231 -32.88 1.65 -13.57
C GLN A 231 -31.57 1.48 -14.32
N ILE A 232 -30.50 1.34 -13.58
CA ILE A 232 -29.15 1.14 -14.13
C ILE A 232 -28.83 -0.34 -14.31
N ARG A 233 -27.90 -0.65 -15.19
CA ARG A 233 -27.31 -1.96 -15.41
C ARG A 233 -25.79 -1.88 -15.36
N MET A 234 -25.18 -2.77 -14.61
CA MET A 234 -23.73 -3.01 -14.64
C MET A 234 -23.41 -3.85 -15.88
N MET A 235 -22.44 -3.41 -16.71
CA MET A 235 -22.15 -4.12 -17.95
C MET A 235 -21.32 -5.38 -17.75
N SER A 236 -20.55 -5.50 -16.66
CA SER A 236 -19.70 -6.65 -16.36
C SER A 236 -20.51 -7.91 -15.99
N ASN A 237 -21.56 -7.76 -15.18
CA ASN A 237 -22.33 -8.87 -14.63
C ASN A 237 -23.82 -8.85 -15.02
N ASN A 238 -24.26 -7.82 -15.76
CA ASN A 238 -25.65 -7.57 -16.16
C ASN A 238 -26.65 -7.39 -15.00
N ASN A 239 -26.17 -7.17 -13.78
CA ASN A 239 -27.04 -6.88 -12.64
C ASN A 239 -27.70 -5.52 -12.81
N THR A 240 -28.97 -5.42 -12.41
CA THR A 240 -29.75 -4.19 -12.52
C THR A 240 -30.19 -3.68 -11.17
N TYR A 241 -30.08 -2.35 -10.98
CA TYR A 241 -30.40 -1.69 -9.73
C TYR A 241 -31.19 -0.40 -9.99
N LEU A 242 -31.99 -0.02 -9.02
CA LEU A 242 -32.71 1.25 -9.05
C LEU A 242 -31.93 2.30 -8.29
N VAL A 243 -31.62 3.43 -8.92
CA VAL A 243 -30.90 4.54 -8.27
C VAL A 243 -31.82 5.23 -7.25
N ASP A 244 -31.41 5.19 -5.98
CA ASP A 244 -32.14 5.81 -4.87
C ASP A 244 -31.74 7.28 -4.72
N LYS A 245 -30.43 7.54 -4.66
CA LYS A 245 -29.87 8.89 -4.52
C LYS A 245 -28.82 9.14 -5.60
N VAL A 246 -28.69 10.42 -5.95
CA VAL A 246 -27.62 10.97 -6.77
C VAL A 246 -27.07 12.17 -6.01
N GLY A 247 -25.76 12.30 -5.94
CA GLY A 247 -25.14 13.40 -5.19
C GLY A 247 -23.72 13.71 -5.61
N ILE A 248 -23.16 14.70 -4.95
CA ILE A 248 -21.78 15.21 -5.12
C ILE A 248 -21.13 15.41 -3.77
N PHE A 249 -19.81 15.54 -3.76
CA PHE A 249 -19.02 15.91 -2.57
C PHE A 249 -18.58 17.37 -2.67
N THR A 250 -18.94 18.19 -1.65
CA THR A 250 -18.68 19.65 -1.61
C THR A 250 -18.13 20.18 -0.27
N PRO A 251 -17.11 19.71 0.38
CA PRO A 251 -16.58 18.36 0.68
C PRO A 251 -17.60 17.41 1.32
N LYS A 252 -18.67 17.94 1.93
CA LYS A 252 -19.75 17.11 2.49
C LYS A 252 -20.63 16.57 1.36
N MET A 253 -21.25 15.43 1.60
CA MET A 253 -22.22 14.86 0.66
C MET A 253 -23.41 15.81 0.48
N GLN A 254 -23.75 16.07 -0.77
CA GLN A 254 -24.91 16.87 -1.16
C GLN A 254 -25.75 16.13 -2.20
N ASP A 255 -27.01 15.90 -1.90
CA ASP A 255 -27.97 15.29 -2.83
C ASP A 255 -28.29 16.26 -3.98
N ILE A 256 -28.31 15.75 -5.20
CA ILE A 256 -28.71 16.46 -6.42
C ILE A 256 -29.71 15.65 -7.23
N ASP A 257 -30.38 16.27 -8.21
CA ASP A 257 -31.38 15.58 -9.03
C ASP A 257 -30.79 14.69 -10.12
N ALA A 258 -29.67 15.08 -10.71
CA ALA A 258 -29.04 14.39 -11.82
C ALA A 258 -27.55 14.74 -11.95
N LEU A 259 -26.79 13.82 -12.55
CA LEU A 259 -25.42 14.02 -13.04
C LEU A 259 -25.43 14.06 -14.57
N TYR A 260 -24.66 14.98 -15.14
CA TYR A 260 -24.54 15.22 -16.57
C TYR A 260 -23.15 14.79 -17.09
N PRO A 261 -22.94 14.69 -18.41
CA PRO A 261 -21.63 14.39 -18.98
C PRO A 261 -20.53 15.28 -18.41
N GLY A 262 -19.35 14.69 -18.15
CA GLY A 262 -18.20 15.37 -17.55
C GLY A 262 -18.27 15.52 -16.03
N GLU A 263 -19.41 15.27 -15.39
CA GLU A 263 -19.53 15.41 -13.94
C GLU A 263 -19.10 14.14 -13.20
N VAL A 264 -18.48 14.36 -12.02
CA VAL A 264 -18.15 13.33 -11.04
C VAL A 264 -19.10 13.47 -9.86
N GLY A 265 -19.61 12.34 -9.39
CA GLY A 265 -20.54 12.31 -8.25
C GLY A 265 -20.76 10.89 -7.73
N PHE A 266 -21.64 10.75 -6.77
CA PHE A 266 -21.97 9.45 -6.21
C PHE A 266 -23.43 9.06 -6.44
N ILE A 267 -23.68 7.76 -6.42
CA ILE A 267 -25.01 7.18 -6.39
C ILE A 267 -25.14 6.14 -5.28
N THR A 268 -26.38 5.96 -4.80
CA THR A 268 -26.78 4.78 -4.04
C THR A 268 -27.92 4.07 -4.78
N ALA A 269 -27.94 2.75 -4.78
CA ALA A 269 -28.87 1.99 -5.59
C ALA A 269 -29.33 0.68 -4.92
N SER A 270 -29.52 0.68 -3.59
CA SER A 270 -29.95 -0.50 -2.80
C SER A 270 -29.13 -1.76 -3.08
N ILE A 271 -27.85 -1.61 -3.41
CA ILE A 271 -26.93 -2.73 -3.64
C ILE A 271 -26.55 -3.31 -2.29
N LYS A 272 -26.65 -4.62 -2.16
CA LYS A 272 -26.43 -5.33 -0.89
C LYS A 272 -24.97 -5.71 -0.66
N SER A 273 -24.22 -5.91 -1.75
CA SER A 273 -22.83 -6.33 -1.68
C SER A 273 -21.94 -5.46 -2.57
N VAL A 274 -20.82 -4.97 -2.02
CA VAL A 274 -19.80 -4.25 -2.80
C VAL A 274 -19.21 -5.15 -3.90
N SER A 275 -19.16 -6.46 -3.68
CA SER A 275 -18.69 -7.42 -4.70
C SER A 275 -19.50 -7.42 -6.01
N ASP A 276 -20.72 -6.86 -6.00
CA ASP A 276 -21.51 -6.68 -7.22
C ASP A 276 -21.06 -5.46 -8.04
N CYS A 277 -20.23 -4.60 -7.46
CA CYS A 277 -19.73 -3.37 -8.06
C CYS A 277 -18.24 -3.54 -8.43
N HIS A 278 -18.00 -3.99 -9.67
CA HIS A 278 -16.61 -4.10 -10.14
C HIS A 278 -16.06 -2.71 -10.48
N ILE A 279 -14.99 -2.32 -9.81
CA ILE A 279 -14.30 -1.06 -10.07
C ILE A 279 -13.79 -1.05 -11.52
N GLY A 280 -14.07 0.05 -12.25
CA GLY A 280 -13.80 0.15 -13.68
C GLY A 280 -14.94 -0.35 -14.57
N ASP A 281 -16.04 -0.85 -14.00
CA ASP A 281 -17.21 -1.25 -14.79
C ASP A 281 -17.91 -0.05 -15.42
N THR A 282 -18.67 -0.33 -16.47
CA THR A 282 -19.52 0.65 -17.13
C THR A 282 -20.96 0.51 -16.65
N ILE A 283 -21.50 1.60 -16.15
CA ILE A 283 -22.91 1.72 -15.76
C ILE A 283 -23.68 2.33 -16.92
N THR A 284 -24.79 1.68 -17.30
CA THR A 284 -25.68 2.14 -18.38
C THR A 284 -27.14 2.13 -17.95
N ASP A 285 -28.01 2.80 -18.72
CA ASP A 285 -29.46 2.71 -18.52
C ASP A 285 -29.96 1.32 -18.97
N ASN A 286 -30.74 0.65 -18.15
CA ASN A 286 -31.27 -0.69 -18.48
C ASN A 286 -32.24 -0.69 -19.64
N LYS A 287 -32.98 0.41 -19.89
CA LYS A 287 -33.97 0.53 -20.98
C LYS A 287 -33.31 0.87 -22.31
N VAL A 288 -32.29 1.73 -22.29
CA VAL A 288 -31.53 2.16 -23.46
C VAL A 288 -30.02 2.03 -23.16
N PRO A 289 -29.51 0.79 -23.22
CA PRO A 289 -28.13 0.55 -22.89
C PRO A 289 -27.17 1.09 -23.95
N CYS A 290 -25.96 1.54 -23.50
CA CYS A 290 -24.90 1.87 -24.42
C CYS A 290 -24.34 0.60 -25.10
N ALA A 291 -23.86 0.76 -26.33
CA ALA A 291 -23.43 -0.37 -27.16
C ALA A 291 -22.07 -0.96 -26.72
N THR A 292 -21.16 -0.11 -26.22
CA THR A 292 -19.78 -0.52 -25.87
C THR A 292 -19.42 -0.05 -24.47
N PRO A 293 -18.76 -0.91 -23.66
CA PRO A 293 -18.26 -0.49 -22.36
C PRO A 293 -17.12 0.52 -22.51
N LEU A 294 -16.83 1.24 -21.45
CA LEU A 294 -15.61 2.04 -21.28
C LEU A 294 -14.42 1.10 -21.07
N LYS A 295 -13.23 1.61 -21.32
CA LYS A 295 -12.00 0.92 -20.94
C LYS A 295 -11.95 0.90 -19.40
N GLY A 296 -12.13 -0.27 -18.83
CA GLY A 296 -12.06 -0.48 -17.38
C GLY A 296 -10.62 -0.44 -16.86
N PHE A 297 -10.48 -0.70 -15.57
CA PHE A 297 -9.18 -0.78 -14.91
C PHE A 297 -8.67 -2.22 -14.88
N LYS A 298 -7.34 -2.37 -14.86
CA LYS A 298 -6.74 -3.66 -14.54
C LYS A 298 -7.04 -3.97 -13.06
N PRO A 299 -7.39 -5.22 -12.69
CA PRO A 299 -7.56 -5.56 -11.28
C PRO A 299 -6.24 -5.35 -10.52
N SER A 300 -6.34 -4.91 -9.27
CA SER A 300 -5.19 -4.89 -8.36
C SER A 300 -4.76 -6.31 -8.06
N VAL A 301 -3.46 -6.56 -8.08
CA VAL A 301 -2.89 -7.87 -7.76
C VAL A 301 -2.04 -7.70 -6.50
N PRO A 302 -2.36 -8.42 -5.42
CA PRO A 302 -1.52 -8.42 -4.23
C PRO A 302 -0.10 -8.91 -4.55
N VAL A 303 0.90 -8.27 -3.98
CA VAL A 303 2.32 -8.58 -4.19
C VAL A 303 3.03 -8.99 -2.90
N VAL A 304 2.51 -8.58 -1.75
CA VAL A 304 2.99 -8.94 -0.41
C VAL A 304 1.94 -9.77 0.29
N PHE A 305 2.36 -10.85 0.93
CA PHE A 305 1.47 -11.77 1.63
C PHE A 305 1.97 -11.99 3.07
N CYS A 306 1.07 -11.92 4.04
CA CYS A 306 1.33 -12.38 5.39
C CYS A 306 0.12 -13.15 5.94
N SER A 307 0.33 -13.92 6.99
CA SER A 307 -0.77 -14.57 7.69
C SER A 307 -1.08 -13.80 8.96
N ILE A 308 -2.36 -13.57 9.20
CA ILE A 308 -2.87 -12.85 10.37
C ILE A 308 -3.63 -13.83 11.26
N PHE A 309 -3.26 -13.88 12.52
CA PHE A 309 -3.88 -14.73 13.54
C PHE A 309 -4.34 -13.86 14.70
N PRO A 310 -5.49 -14.14 15.31
CA PRO A 310 -5.86 -13.46 16.55
C PRO A 310 -4.98 -13.96 17.71
N VAL A 311 -4.67 -13.08 18.65
CA VAL A 311 -3.93 -13.43 19.87
C VAL A 311 -4.74 -14.41 20.70
N ASP A 312 -6.03 -14.16 20.88
CA ASP A 312 -6.96 -15.11 21.49
C ASP A 312 -7.71 -15.86 20.39
N SER A 313 -7.59 -17.18 20.40
CA SER A 313 -8.26 -18.05 19.41
C SER A 313 -9.80 -17.93 19.43
N SER A 314 -10.39 -17.43 20.53
CA SER A 314 -11.83 -17.14 20.60
C SER A 314 -12.27 -15.97 19.71
N GLU A 315 -11.34 -15.10 19.30
CA GLU A 315 -11.59 -13.93 18.45
C GLU A 315 -11.52 -14.23 16.94
N TYR A 316 -11.36 -15.48 16.54
CA TYR A 316 -11.29 -15.87 15.12
C TYR A 316 -12.48 -15.37 14.28
N GLU A 317 -13.71 -15.52 14.77
CA GLU A 317 -14.91 -15.03 14.05
C GLU A 317 -14.94 -13.50 14.01
N SER A 318 -14.49 -12.82 15.07
CA SER A 318 -14.37 -11.35 15.09
C SER A 318 -13.36 -10.86 14.06
N LEU A 319 -12.21 -11.51 13.94
CA LEU A 319 -11.19 -11.21 12.93
C LEU A 319 -11.74 -11.43 11.50
N LYS A 320 -12.48 -12.51 11.27
CA LYS A 320 -13.11 -12.79 9.99
C LYS A 320 -14.11 -11.70 9.59
N ASP A 321 -14.93 -11.26 10.52
CA ASP A 321 -15.92 -10.20 10.30
C ASP A 321 -15.23 -8.85 10.06
N ALA A 322 -14.13 -8.57 10.77
CA ALA A 322 -13.33 -7.36 10.57
C ALA A 322 -12.68 -7.33 9.17
N LEU A 323 -12.04 -8.42 8.75
CA LEU A 323 -11.46 -8.54 7.41
C LEU A 323 -12.54 -8.43 6.30
N ALA A 324 -13.72 -9.00 6.50
CA ALA A 324 -14.82 -8.86 5.58
C ALA A 324 -15.29 -7.40 5.45
N LYS A 325 -15.37 -6.65 6.56
CA LYS A 325 -15.72 -5.23 6.57
C LYS A 325 -14.62 -4.37 5.93
N LEU A 326 -13.35 -4.66 6.20
CA LEU A 326 -12.23 -3.97 5.55
C LEU A 326 -12.25 -4.18 4.04
N LYS A 327 -12.49 -5.40 3.56
CA LYS A 327 -12.60 -5.72 2.13
C LYS A 327 -13.76 -5.00 1.44
N LEU A 328 -14.83 -4.66 2.15
CA LEU A 328 -15.92 -3.84 1.60
C LEU A 328 -15.48 -2.42 1.25
N ASN A 329 -14.49 -1.89 1.96
CA ASN A 329 -14.00 -0.52 1.79
C ASN A 329 -12.65 -0.45 1.07
N ASP A 330 -11.97 -1.58 0.94
CA ASP A 330 -10.71 -1.73 0.25
C ASP A 330 -10.70 -3.04 -0.58
N ALA A 331 -11.04 -2.91 -1.85
CA ALA A 331 -11.13 -4.03 -2.78
C ALA A 331 -9.76 -4.67 -3.11
N SER A 332 -8.66 -4.05 -2.70
CA SER A 332 -7.30 -4.53 -2.97
C SER A 332 -6.85 -5.61 -1.98
N ILE A 333 -7.51 -5.74 -0.82
CA ILE A 333 -7.24 -6.80 0.15
C ILE A 333 -7.81 -8.12 -0.36
N ASP A 334 -6.95 -9.14 -0.38
CA ASP A 334 -7.40 -10.52 -0.56
C ASP A 334 -7.06 -11.35 0.68
N TYR A 335 -7.94 -12.30 1.07
CA TYR A 335 -7.69 -13.15 2.20
C TYR A 335 -8.32 -14.53 2.04
N GLN A 336 -7.67 -15.53 2.59
CA GLN A 336 -8.08 -16.93 2.57
C GLN A 336 -7.90 -17.52 3.97
N ASN A 337 -8.71 -18.52 4.31
CA ASN A 337 -8.55 -19.23 5.59
C ASN A 337 -7.18 -19.91 5.67
N GLU A 338 -6.52 -19.80 6.80
CA GLU A 338 -5.26 -20.47 7.08
C GLU A 338 -5.30 -21.17 8.43
N ASN A 339 -4.56 -22.24 8.56
CA ASN A 339 -4.42 -22.98 9.81
C ASN A 339 -2.95 -23.26 10.09
N SER A 340 -2.44 -22.71 11.18
CA SER A 340 -1.07 -22.96 11.65
C SER A 340 -1.09 -23.93 12.82
N ALA A 341 -0.22 -24.94 12.80
CA ALA A 341 -0.06 -25.85 13.94
C ALA A 341 0.39 -25.13 15.21
N ALA A 342 1.10 -23.99 15.08
CA ALA A 342 1.61 -23.20 16.21
C ALA A 342 0.64 -22.11 16.67
N LEU A 343 -0.06 -21.42 15.73
CA LEU A 343 -0.87 -20.23 16.00
C LEU A 343 -2.39 -20.48 15.90
N GLY A 344 -2.81 -21.64 15.43
CA GLY A 344 -4.23 -22.00 15.29
C GLY A 344 -4.85 -21.47 14.00
N LEU A 345 -6.13 -21.12 14.06
CA LEU A 345 -6.89 -20.62 12.91
C LEU A 345 -6.63 -19.13 12.66
N GLY A 346 -6.44 -18.76 11.42
CA GLY A 346 -6.21 -17.38 10.98
C GLY A 346 -6.51 -17.20 9.50
N PHE A 347 -5.93 -16.15 8.92
CA PHE A 347 -6.15 -15.80 7.51
C PHE A 347 -4.82 -15.49 6.83
N ARG A 348 -4.63 -16.03 5.63
CA ARG A 348 -3.58 -15.61 4.71
C ARG A 348 -4.08 -14.41 3.94
N CYS A 349 -3.43 -13.27 4.12
CA CYS A 349 -3.82 -12.00 3.53
C CYS A 349 -2.83 -11.57 2.45
N GLY A 350 -3.33 -10.97 1.39
CA GLY A 350 -2.56 -10.36 0.32
C GLY A 350 -2.75 -8.85 0.29
N PHE A 351 -1.65 -8.11 0.09
CA PHE A 351 -1.56 -6.65 0.15
C PHE A 351 -0.83 -6.09 -1.08
N LEU A 352 -1.07 -4.82 -1.39
CA LEU A 352 -0.40 -4.11 -2.49
C LEU A 352 1.08 -3.83 -2.20
N GLY A 353 1.45 -3.70 -0.93
CA GLY A 353 2.81 -3.45 -0.47
C GLY A 353 2.89 -3.47 1.05
N LEU A 354 4.05 -3.10 1.61
CA LEU A 354 4.28 -3.10 3.05
C LEU A 354 3.47 -2.05 3.79
N LEU A 355 3.43 -0.82 3.27
CA LEU A 355 2.67 0.26 3.89
C LEU A 355 1.18 -0.08 3.93
N HIS A 356 0.66 -0.70 2.86
CA HIS A 356 -0.71 -1.18 2.84
C HIS A 356 -0.95 -2.24 3.92
N MET A 357 -0.03 -3.19 4.11
CA MET A 357 -0.11 -4.20 5.18
C MET A 357 -0.14 -3.55 6.56
N GLU A 358 0.79 -2.63 6.85
CA GLU A 358 0.85 -1.92 8.14
C GLU A 358 -0.43 -1.12 8.44
N ILE A 359 -1.00 -0.47 7.42
CA ILE A 359 -2.26 0.26 7.58
C ILE A 359 -3.41 -0.68 7.94
N ILE A 360 -3.49 -1.84 7.29
CA ILE A 360 -4.53 -2.83 7.61
C ILE A 360 -4.35 -3.40 9.02
N GLU A 361 -3.13 -3.68 9.45
CA GLU A 361 -2.82 -4.09 10.82
C GLU A 361 -3.28 -3.04 11.84
N GLU A 362 -2.92 -1.78 11.60
CA GLU A 362 -3.30 -0.68 12.48
C GLU A 362 -4.82 -0.43 12.50
N ARG A 363 -5.51 -0.64 11.38
CA ARG A 363 -6.97 -0.56 11.31
C ARG A 363 -7.66 -1.70 12.05
N LEU A 364 -7.12 -2.92 12.00
CA LEU A 364 -7.63 -4.07 12.77
C LEU A 364 -7.54 -3.80 14.28
N ASP A 365 -6.44 -3.22 14.75
CA ASP A 365 -6.26 -2.79 16.13
C ASP A 365 -7.23 -1.66 16.50
N ARG A 366 -7.21 -0.52 15.78
CA ARG A 366 -7.93 0.70 16.17
C ARG A 366 -9.44 0.68 15.91
N GLU A 367 -9.87 0.13 14.76
CA GLU A 367 -11.28 0.14 14.37
C GLU A 367 -12.06 -1.04 14.94
N PHE A 368 -11.37 -2.17 15.22
CA PHE A 368 -12.02 -3.41 15.63
C PHE A 368 -11.56 -3.93 17.00
N ASP A 369 -10.60 -3.25 17.65
CA ASP A 369 -10.06 -3.65 18.98
C ASP A 369 -9.58 -5.10 19.00
N LEU A 370 -8.84 -5.50 17.94
CA LEU A 370 -8.34 -6.87 17.76
C LEU A 370 -6.82 -6.92 17.92
N ASP A 371 -6.38 -7.66 18.93
CA ASP A 371 -4.97 -8.03 19.08
C ASP A 371 -4.60 -9.13 18.08
N ILE A 372 -3.69 -8.84 17.15
CA ILE A 372 -3.30 -9.75 16.08
C ILE A 372 -1.82 -10.10 16.11
N ILE A 373 -1.51 -11.28 15.57
CA ILE A 373 -0.14 -11.73 15.26
C ILE A 373 -0.03 -11.84 13.76
N THR A 374 1.00 -11.20 13.19
CA THR A 374 1.33 -11.33 11.78
C THR A 374 2.59 -12.17 11.59
N THR A 375 2.60 -12.98 10.54
CA THR A 375 3.82 -13.67 10.11
C THR A 375 4.70 -12.75 9.31
N ALA A 376 5.97 -13.14 9.06
CA ALA A 376 6.82 -12.39 8.16
C ALA A 376 6.14 -12.18 6.80
N PRO A 377 6.23 -10.96 6.25
CA PRO A 377 5.79 -10.72 4.91
C PRO A 377 6.56 -11.58 3.91
N SER A 378 5.89 -12.09 2.91
CA SER A 378 6.45 -12.91 1.84
C SER A 378 5.88 -12.49 0.49
N VAL A 379 6.52 -12.93 -0.58
CA VAL A 379 6.05 -12.69 -1.95
C VAL A 379 5.44 -13.96 -2.52
N ALA A 380 4.69 -13.85 -3.61
CA ALA A 380 4.20 -15.02 -4.33
C ALA A 380 5.32 -15.61 -5.20
N TYR A 381 5.62 -16.88 -5.03
CA TYR A 381 6.60 -17.60 -5.85
C TYR A 381 5.88 -18.49 -6.87
N LYS A 382 6.49 -18.69 -8.02
CA LYS A 382 6.03 -19.69 -8.99
C LYS A 382 6.96 -20.89 -8.94
N ILE A 383 6.40 -22.08 -8.71
CA ILE A 383 7.15 -23.32 -8.65
C ILE A 383 6.79 -24.13 -9.88
N ASN A 384 7.78 -24.40 -10.71
CA ASN A 384 7.68 -25.31 -11.84
C ASN A 384 7.96 -26.73 -11.36
N LEU A 385 7.01 -27.63 -11.51
CA LEU A 385 7.14 -29.01 -11.08
C LEU A 385 7.74 -29.89 -12.17
N THR A 386 8.28 -31.05 -11.79
CA THR A 386 8.90 -32.02 -12.71
C THR A 386 7.88 -32.67 -13.67
N ASP A 387 6.59 -32.66 -13.31
CA ASP A 387 5.49 -33.12 -14.16
C ASP A 387 5.05 -32.09 -15.22
N GLY A 388 5.67 -30.90 -15.23
CA GLY A 388 5.38 -29.80 -16.16
C GLY A 388 4.28 -28.85 -15.70
N SER A 389 3.66 -29.08 -14.54
CA SER A 389 2.71 -28.15 -13.95
C SER A 389 3.42 -26.98 -13.24
N GLN A 390 2.74 -25.84 -13.13
CA GLN A 390 3.21 -24.69 -12.38
C GLN A 390 2.22 -24.38 -11.26
N ILE A 391 2.71 -24.17 -10.06
CA ILE A 391 1.92 -23.76 -8.90
C ILE A 391 2.40 -22.41 -8.39
N THR A 392 1.47 -21.61 -7.86
CA THR A 392 1.80 -20.36 -7.16
C THR A 392 1.85 -20.64 -5.66
N LEU A 393 3.01 -20.38 -5.05
CA LEU A 393 3.25 -20.57 -3.63
C LEU A 393 3.19 -19.22 -2.93
N HIS A 394 2.25 -19.07 -2.01
CA HIS A 394 2.13 -17.89 -1.15
C HIS A 394 2.70 -18.12 0.24
N ASN A 395 2.59 -19.33 0.78
CA ASN A 395 3.09 -19.70 2.10
C ASN A 395 4.30 -20.66 1.96
N PRO A 396 5.49 -20.30 2.48
CA PRO A 396 6.66 -21.18 2.48
C PRO A 396 6.42 -22.54 3.14
N ALA A 397 5.47 -22.64 4.09
CA ALA A 397 5.13 -23.90 4.74
C ALA A 397 4.60 -24.94 3.74
N ASP A 398 3.84 -24.50 2.72
CA ASP A 398 3.17 -25.37 1.73
C ASP A 398 4.09 -25.78 0.55
N MET A 399 5.39 -25.48 0.65
CA MET A 399 6.34 -25.82 -0.40
C MET A 399 6.37 -27.34 -0.65
N PRO A 400 6.21 -27.79 -1.91
CA PRO A 400 6.30 -29.21 -2.28
C PRO A 400 7.66 -29.84 -1.92
N ASP A 401 7.72 -31.17 -1.96
CA ASP A 401 8.98 -31.88 -1.80
C ASP A 401 10.00 -31.42 -2.86
N VAL A 402 11.25 -31.19 -2.45
CA VAL A 402 12.32 -30.69 -3.31
C VAL A 402 12.54 -31.58 -4.55
N THR A 403 12.25 -32.90 -4.44
CA THR A 403 12.36 -33.85 -5.53
C THR A 403 11.33 -33.62 -6.66
N GLN A 404 10.23 -32.96 -6.36
CA GLN A 404 9.17 -32.63 -7.31
C GLN A 404 9.38 -31.26 -7.97
N ILE A 405 10.31 -30.46 -7.47
CA ILE A 405 10.58 -29.10 -7.96
C ILE A 405 11.62 -29.15 -9.08
N LYS A 406 11.27 -28.58 -10.23
CA LYS A 406 12.19 -28.37 -11.35
C LYS A 406 12.92 -27.04 -11.21
N SER A 407 12.20 -25.95 -10.98
CA SER A 407 12.74 -24.60 -10.73
C SER A 407 11.76 -23.74 -9.93
N ILE A 408 12.29 -22.69 -9.32
CA ILE A 408 11.51 -21.71 -8.56
C ILE A 408 11.75 -20.35 -9.19
N GLU A 409 10.66 -19.62 -9.44
CA GLU A 409 10.71 -18.26 -9.94
C GLU A 409 10.25 -17.29 -8.85
N GLU A 410 10.99 -16.21 -8.65
CA GLU A 410 10.63 -15.12 -7.76
C GLU A 410 10.24 -13.85 -8.54
N PRO A 411 9.36 -12.98 -7.99
CA PRO A 411 9.03 -11.72 -8.63
C PRO A 411 10.20 -10.73 -8.54
N TRP A 412 10.43 -10.04 -9.66
CA TRP A 412 11.44 -9.01 -9.80
C TRP A 412 10.81 -7.66 -10.06
N VAL A 413 11.46 -6.60 -9.61
CA VAL A 413 11.04 -5.23 -9.80
C VAL A 413 12.14 -4.42 -10.47
N LYS A 414 11.72 -3.36 -11.17
CA LYS A 414 12.57 -2.26 -11.58
C LYS A 414 12.44 -1.17 -10.53
N ALA A 415 13.50 -0.95 -9.79
CA ALA A 415 13.58 0.02 -8.71
C ALA A 415 14.25 1.30 -9.20
N THR A 416 13.64 2.45 -8.94
CA THR A 416 14.20 3.78 -9.22
C THR A 416 14.55 4.46 -7.90
N ILE A 417 15.79 4.83 -7.72
CA ILE A 417 16.30 5.47 -6.51
C ILE A 417 16.90 6.82 -6.89
N LEU A 418 16.42 7.90 -6.28
CA LEU A 418 17.05 9.22 -6.37
C LEU A 418 17.75 9.52 -5.06
N VAL A 419 19.02 9.89 -5.14
CA VAL A 419 19.86 10.13 -3.96
C VAL A 419 20.90 11.23 -4.24
N PRO A 420 21.26 12.08 -3.24
CA PRO A 420 22.40 12.98 -3.37
C PRO A 420 23.70 12.20 -3.64
N ASP A 421 24.56 12.74 -4.49
CA ASP A 421 25.81 12.09 -4.92
C ASP A 421 26.70 11.63 -3.74
N THR A 422 26.65 12.35 -2.63
CA THR A 422 27.38 12.02 -1.40
C THR A 422 27.06 10.64 -0.82
N TYR A 423 25.88 10.12 -1.06
CA TYR A 423 25.41 8.80 -0.56
C TYR A 423 25.43 7.70 -1.63
N LEU A 424 25.79 8.04 -2.87
CA LEU A 424 25.74 7.12 -4.02
C LEU A 424 26.46 5.80 -3.72
N GLY A 425 27.67 5.85 -3.19
CA GLY A 425 28.46 4.65 -2.90
C GLY A 425 27.81 3.71 -1.88
N ALA A 426 27.12 4.26 -0.87
CA ALA A 426 26.41 3.46 0.12
C ALA A 426 25.19 2.77 -0.49
N VAL A 427 24.46 3.47 -1.38
CA VAL A 427 23.28 2.92 -2.07
C VAL A 427 23.68 1.82 -3.07
N LEU A 428 24.75 2.04 -3.86
CA LEU A 428 25.29 1.01 -4.77
C LEU A 428 25.64 -0.28 -4.02
N LYS A 429 26.28 -0.12 -2.85
CA LYS A 429 26.62 -1.26 -1.99
C LYS A 429 25.37 -1.98 -1.48
N LEU A 430 24.36 -1.24 -0.99
CA LEU A 430 23.10 -1.81 -0.52
C LEU A 430 22.39 -2.60 -1.64
N CYS A 431 22.27 -2.03 -2.83
CA CYS A 431 21.64 -2.71 -3.97
C CYS A 431 22.39 -3.99 -4.36
N THR A 432 23.73 -3.97 -4.34
CA THR A 432 24.56 -5.15 -4.62
C THR A 432 24.39 -6.24 -3.56
N GLU A 433 24.35 -5.87 -2.27
CA GLU A 433 24.07 -6.80 -1.16
C GLU A 433 22.70 -7.46 -1.28
N ARG A 434 21.73 -6.79 -1.94
CA ARG A 434 20.37 -7.26 -2.18
C ARG A 434 20.19 -7.93 -3.56
N ARG A 435 21.24 -8.46 -4.14
CA ARG A 435 21.23 -9.17 -5.43
C ARG A 435 20.77 -8.29 -6.60
N GLY A 436 20.93 -6.96 -6.48
CA GLY A 436 20.49 -6.01 -7.48
C GLY A 436 21.38 -5.99 -8.72
N GLU A 437 20.75 -5.90 -9.88
CA GLU A 437 21.40 -5.70 -11.17
C GLU A 437 21.21 -4.24 -11.60
N GLN A 438 22.32 -3.49 -11.75
CA GLN A 438 22.25 -2.09 -12.19
C GLN A 438 21.84 -2.04 -13.66
N ILE A 439 20.77 -1.31 -13.96
CA ILE A 439 20.30 -1.06 -15.33
C ILE A 439 20.89 0.27 -15.82
N GLU A 440 20.75 1.34 -15.01
CA GLU A 440 21.10 2.69 -15.41
C GLU A 440 21.59 3.51 -14.21
N LEU A 441 22.48 4.46 -14.50
CA LEU A 441 22.91 5.49 -13.55
C LEU A 441 22.99 6.80 -14.34
N THR A 442 22.14 7.75 -13.99
CA THR A 442 22.11 9.08 -14.58
C THR A 442 22.17 10.14 -13.49
N TYR A 443 22.47 11.37 -13.86
CA TYR A 443 22.55 12.49 -12.94
C TYR A 443 21.52 13.55 -13.29
N ALA A 444 20.77 13.96 -12.29
CA ALA A 444 19.81 15.05 -12.34
C ALA A 444 20.31 16.20 -11.45
N GLY A 445 21.12 17.08 -11.99
CA GLY A 445 21.83 18.11 -11.23
C GLY A 445 22.79 17.50 -10.21
N SER A 446 22.57 17.74 -8.92
CA SER A 446 23.38 17.20 -7.79
C SER A 446 22.91 15.86 -7.28
N ARG A 447 21.88 15.27 -7.86
CA ARG A 447 21.32 13.98 -7.48
C ARG A 447 21.65 12.91 -8.50
N ALA A 448 21.98 11.71 -8.02
CA ALA A 448 22.09 10.53 -8.85
C ALA A 448 20.74 9.79 -8.92
N MET A 449 20.33 9.43 -10.10
CA MET A 449 19.20 8.54 -10.36
C MET A 449 19.75 7.17 -10.74
N LEU A 450 19.44 6.18 -9.89
CA LEU A 450 19.82 4.80 -10.10
C LEU A 450 18.59 3.98 -10.49
N VAL A 451 18.73 3.19 -11.52
CA VAL A 451 17.71 2.19 -11.91
C VAL A 451 18.31 0.81 -11.73
N TYR A 452 17.68 0.03 -10.88
CA TYR A 452 18.09 -1.34 -10.55
C TYR A 452 16.98 -2.33 -10.82
N LYS A 453 17.36 -3.53 -11.21
CA LYS A 453 16.48 -4.70 -11.16
C LYS A 453 16.77 -5.44 -9.87
N LEU A 454 15.76 -5.63 -9.02
CA LEU A 454 15.88 -6.22 -7.68
C LEU A 454 14.83 -7.31 -7.49
N PRO A 455 15.13 -8.40 -6.79
CA PRO A 455 14.12 -9.34 -6.35
C PRO A 455 13.18 -8.66 -5.33
N LEU A 456 11.86 -8.78 -5.52
CA LEU A 456 10.90 -8.14 -4.63
C LEU A 456 11.05 -8.60 -3.17
N ASN A 457 11.38 -9.87 -2.95
CA ASN A 457 11.59 -10.41 -1.61
C ASN A 457 12.74 -9.74 -0.84
N GLU A 458 13.75 -9.19 -1.54
CA GLU A 458 14.85 -8.45 -0.90
C GLU A 458 14.46 -7.02 -0.52
N ILE A 459 13.37 -6.50 -1.07
CA ILE A 459 12.82 -5.16 -0.79
C ILE A 459 11.86 -5.21 0.40
N VAL A 460 11.02 -6.24 0.44
CA VAL A 460 9.89 -6.35 1.37
C VAL A 460 10.29 -6.38 2.85
N PHE A 461 11.52 -6.78 3.21
CA PHE A 461 11.88 -6.90 4.62
C PHE A 461 12.35 -5.59 5.27
N ASP A 462 13.44 -5.00 4.77
CA ASP A 462 14.11 -3.88 5.46
C ASP A 462 14.83 -2.93 4.52
N PHE A 463 14.65 -3.10 3.21
CA PHE A 463 15.40 -2.33 2.21
C PHE A 463 15.14 -0.82 2.34
N TYR A 464 13.87 -0.43 2.50
CA TYR A 464 13.48 0.98 2.58
C TYR A 464 14.03 1.65 3.85
N ASP A 465 13.95 0.98 4.98
CA ASP A 465 14.47 1.51 6.25
C ASP A 465 15.99 1.62 6.23
N ARG A 466 16.68 0.64 5.66
CA ARG A 466 18.12 0.70 5.45
C ARG A 466 18.51 1.79 4.47
N LEU A 467 17.75 1.95 3.38
CA LEU A 467 17.99 3.01 2.40
C LEU A 467 17.86 4.38 3.07
N LYS A 468 16.79 4.61 3.81
CA LYS A 468 16.62 5.85 4.61
C LYS A 468 17.75 6.07 5.61
N SER A 469 18.10 5.04 6.35
CA SER A 469 19.15 5.14 7.38
C SER A 469 20.50 5.52 6.79
N ILE A 470 20.97 4.83 5.73
CA ILE A 470 22.28 5.10 5.11
C ILE A 470 22.35 6.42 4.35
N THR A 471 21.21 7.00 4.01
CA THR A 471 21.11 8.27 3.28
C THR A 471 20.59 9.41 4.16
N SER A 472 20.45 9.20 5.47
CA SER A 472 19.90 10.20 6.41
C SER A 472 18.52 10.72 5.98
N GLY A 473 17.70 9.88 5.32
CA GLY A 473 16.38 10.22 4.83
C GLY A 473 16.34 10.95 3.48
N TYR A 474 17.49 11.19 2.83
CA TYR A 474 17.55 11.96 1.58
C TYR A 474 17.29 11.12 0.31
N ALA A 475 17.23 9.80 0.39
CA ALA A 475 16.89 8.97 -0.77
C ALA A 475 15.40 8.81 -0.91
N SER A 476 14.90 8.96 -2.13
CA SER A 476 13.58 8.51 -2.52
C SER A 476 13.66 7.21 -3.31
N PHE A 477 12.62 6.40 -3.19
CA PHE A 477 12.55 5.06 -3.74
C PHE A 477 11.16 4.80 -4.32
N ASP A 478 11.14 4.24 -5.51
CA ASP A 478 9.95 3.76 -6.18
C ASP A 478 10.25 2.46 -6.92
N TYR A 479 9.26 1.61 -7.16
CA TYR A 479 9.47 0.36 -7.89
C TYR A 479 8.24 -0.07 -8.68
N GLU A 480 8.47 -0.79 -9.78
CA GLU A 480 7.45 -1.41 -10.61
C GLU A 480 7.74 -2.90 -10.84
N LEU A 481 6.72 -3.73 -10.84
CA LEU A 481 6.86 -5.17 -11.12
C LEU A 481 7.24 -5.39 -12.58
N THR A 482 8.33 -6.15 -12.82
CA THR A 482 8.81 -6.47 -14.17
C THR A 482 8.50 -7.91 -14.59
N GLY A 483 8.07 -8.76 -13.66
CA GLY A 483 7.75 -10.15 -13.92
C GLY A 483 8.45 -11.11 -12.98
N TYR A 484 8.61 -12.36 -13.41
CA TYR A 484 9.22 -13.43 -12.63
C TYR A 484 10.51 -13.89 -13.31
N ALA A 485 11.50 -14.26 -12.51
CA ALA A 485 12.73 -14.88 -12.99
C ALA A 485 13.12 -16.06 -12.09
N GLU A 486 13.77 -17.06 -12.71
CA GLU A 486 14.28 -18.23 -12.00
C GLU A 486 15.38 -17.85 -11.02
N SER A 487 15.36 -18.47 -9.83
CA SER A 487 16.31 -18.16 -8.76
C SER A 487 16.59 -19.41 -7.91
N ASP A 488 17.82 -19.50 -7.38
CA ASP A 488 18.20 -20.62 -6.48
C ASP A 488 17.71 -20.37 -5.06
N LEU A 489 16.41 -20.56 -4.87
CA LEU A 489 15.73 -20.37 -3.60
C LEU A 489 15.65 -21.66 -2.81
N VAL A 490 15.78 -21.56 -1.50
CA VAL A 490 15.66 -22.67 -0.57
C VAL A 490 14.70 -22.31 0.58
N LYS A 491 13.96 -23.33 1.03
CA LYS A 491 13.14 -23.24 2.25
C LYS A 491 14.02 -23.40 3.47
N VAL A 492 14.03 -22.41 4.34
CA VAL A 492 14.63 -22.49 5.67
C VAL A 492 13.53 -22.76 6.67
N GLN A 493 13.66 -23.86 7.40
CA GLN A 493 12.76 -24.25 8.49
C GLN A 493 13.41 -23.92 9.82
N ILE A 494 12.67 -23.30 10.72
CA ILE A 494 13.10 -23.08 12.10
C ILE A 494 12.52 -24.18 12.98
N LEU A 495 13.39 -24.87 13.71
CA LEU A 495 13.00 -25.91 14.66
C LEU A 495 13.26 -25.41 16.09
N ILE A 496 12.26 -25.50 16.93
CA ILE A 496 12.35 -25.20 18.37
C ILE A 496 12.13 -26.50 19.12
N ASN A 497 13.12 -26.91 19.93
CA ASN A 497 13.13 -28.21 20.62
C ASN A 497 12.99 -29.41 19.66
N GLU A 498 13.56 -29.31 18.45
CA GLU A 498 13.52 -30.31 17.38
C GLU A 498 12.14 -30.43 16.67
N GLU A 499 11.17 -29.61 17.01
CA GLU A 499 9.88 -29.51 16.33
C GLU A 499 9.87 -28.33 15.33
N PRO A 500 9.43 -28.51 14.08
CA PRO A 500 9.35 -27.42 13.11
C PRO A 500 8.23 -26.45 13.49
N VAL A 501 8.50 -25.15 13.30
CA VAL A 501 7.54 -24.07 13.53
C VAL A 501 7.19 -23.44 12.19
N ASP A 502 6.02 -23.76 11.64
CA ASP A 502 5.60 -23.37 10.29
C ASP A 502 5.54 -21.86 10.10
N ALA A 503 5.08 -21.13 11.12
CA ALA A 503 4.99 -19.67 11.09
C ALA A 503 6.35 -18.95 10.97
N LEU A 504 7.46 -19.64 11.25
CA LEU A 504 8.82 -19.13 11.14
C LEU A 504 9.56 -19.66 9.88
N ALA A 505 8.88 -20.42 9.02
CA ALA A 505 9.48 -20.90 7.79
C ALA A 505 9.52 -19.77 6.74
N PHE A 506 10.64 -19.64 6.02
CA PHE A 506 10.79 -18.64 4.98
C PHE A 506 11.58 -19.17 3.78
N LEU A 507 11.41 -18.51 2.62
CA LEU A 507 12.20 -18.73 1.42
C LEU A 507 13.25 -17.64 1.30
N CYS A 508 14.47 -18.02 0.97
CA CYS A 508 15.55 -17.07 0.64
C CYS A 508 16.52 -17.67 -0.35
N HIS A 509 17.36 -16.83 -0.92
CA HIS A 509 18.42 -17.30 -1.80
C HIS A 509 19.42 -18.19 -1.01
N ARG A 510 19.93 -19.24 -1.67
CA ARG A 510 20.80 -20.24 -1.03
C ARG A 510 22.05 -19.63 -0.39
N SER A 511 22.62 -18.56 -0.98
CA SER A 511 23.80 -17.86 -0.42
C SER A 511 23.53 -17.29 0.97
N ASP A 512 22.30 -16.84 1.24
CA ASP A 512 21.95 -16.08 2.44
C ASP A 512 21.28 -16.93 3.52
N ALA A 513 20.92 -18.15 3.15
CA ALA A 513 20.13 -19.04 3.99
C ALA A 513 20.79 -19.37 5.35
N GLU A 514 22.11 -19.56 5.39
CA GLU A 514 22.84 -19.80 6.63
C GLU A 514 22.90 -18.54 7.51
N SER A 515 23.21 -17.38 6.91
CA SER A 515 23.32 -16.12 7.62
C SER A 515 21.97 -15.70 8.21
N ARG A 516 20.91 -15.69 7.42
CA ARG A 516 19.54 -15.38 7.89
C ARG A 516 19.05 -16.38 8.93
N GLY A 517 19.26 -17.68 8.70
CA GLY A 517 18.90 -18.72 9.66
C GLY A 517 19.60 -18.55 11.01
N ARG A 518 20.89 -18.15 11.01
CA ARG A 518 21.65 -17.87 12.23
C ARG A 518 21.11 -16.67 12.99
N GLN A 519 20.85 -15.56 12.30
CA GLN A 519 20.28 -14.35 12.89
C GLN A 519 18.94 -14.61 13.57
N ILE A 520 18.04 -15.35 12.92
CA ILE A 520 16.75 -15.72 13.50
C ILE A 520 16.94 -16.61 14.73
N CYS A 521 17.84 -17.60 14.69
CA CYS A 521 18.13 -18.44 15.85
C CYS A 521 18.69 -17.65 17.04
N GLU A 522 19.58 -16.68 16.80
CA GLU A 522 20.14 -15.80 17.82
C GLU A 522 19.04 -14.93 18.46
N ARG A 523 18.19 -14.30 17.68
CA ARG A 523 17.07 -13.49 18.19
C ARG A 523 16.07 -14.32 18.99
N LEU A 524 15.64 -15.46 18.48
CA LEU A 524 14.74 -16.36 19.19
C LEU A 524 15.32 -16.82 20.53
N LYS A 525 16.64 -16.99 20.62
CA LYS A 525 17.31 -17.35 21.88
C LYS A 525 17.14 -16.26 22.94
N ASP A 526 17.14 -14.99 22.54
CA ASP A 526 17.00 -13.86 23.47
C ASP A 526 15.52 -13.60 23.83
N LEU A 527 14.60 -13.85 22.91
CA LEU A 527 13.16 -13.63 23.07
C LEU A 527 12.44 -14.75 23.84
N ILE A 528 12.87 -16.00 23.65
CA ILE A 528 12.23 -17.14 24.33
C ILE A 528 12.75 -17.26 25.76
N PRO A 529 11.87 -17.28 26.80
CA PRO A 529 12.29 -17.38 28.17
C PRO A 529 12.97 -18.73 28.48
N ARG A 530 13.88 -18.72 29.46
CA ARG A 530 14.56 -19.94 29.90
C ARG A 530 13.58 -20.90 30.57
N HIS A 531 13.62 -22.16 30.18
CA HIS A 531 12.85 -23.26 30.76
C HIS A 531 13.72 -24.13 31.70
N LEU A 532 13.10 -25.09 32.36
CA LEU A 532 13.79 -26.06 33.25
C LEU A 532 14.70 -27.04 32.48
N PHE A 533 14.62 -27.06 31.15
CA PHE A 533 15.44 -27.88 30.27
C PHE A 533 16.08 -27.00 29.19
N LYS A 534 17.08 -27.54 28.47
CA LYS A 534 17.72 -26.85 27.35
C LYS A 534 16.83 -26.91 26.11
N ILE A 535 16.65 -25.79 25.47
CA ILE A 535 15.89 -25.67 24.21
C ILE A 535 16.88 -25.44 23.09
N PRO A 536 17.10 -26.38 22.17
CA PRO A 536 17.81 -26.13 20.94
C PRO A 536 16.89 -25.38 19.97
N ILE A 537 17.42 -24.32 19.37
CA ILE A 537 16.82 -23.59 18.25
C ILE A 537 17.71 -23.85 17.05
N GLN A 538 17.12 -24.28 15.94
CA GLN A 538 17.88 -24.73 14.77
C GLN A 538 17.25 -24.19 13.49
N ALA A 539 18.08 -23.77 12.55
CA ALA A 539 17.66 -23.51 11.17
C ALA A 539 18.10 -24.69 10.30
N ALA A 540 17.20 -25.22 9.49
CA ALA A 540 17.45 -26.37 8.64
C ALA A 540 17.00 -26.12 7.19
N ILE A 541 17.75 -26.66 6.24
CA ILE A 541 17.46 -26.66 4.79
C ILE A 541 17.43 -28.13 4.34
N GLY A 542 16.27 -28.60 3.85
CA GLY A 542 16.11 -29.97 3.38
C GLY A 542 16.54 -31.03 4.42
N GLY A 543 16.27 -30.79 5.72
CA GLY A 543 16.65 -31.65 6.82
C GLY A 543 18.09 -31.48 7.34
N ARG A 544 18.96 -30.72 6.64
CA ARG A 544 20.31 -30.40 7.11
C ARG A 544 20.29 -29.15 7.98
N ILE A 545 20.79 -29.24 9.21
CA ILE A 545 20.93 -28.09 10.11
C ILE A 545 22.08 -27.20 9.61
N VAL A 546 21.77 -25.92 9.35
CA VAL A 546 22.70 -24.90 8.88
C VAL A 546 23.10 -23.92 9.99
N ALA A 547 22.23 -23.67 10.97
CA ALA A 547 22.53 -22.87 12.14
C ALA A 547 21.91 -23.47 13.40
N ARG A 548 22.52 -23.23 14.56
CA ARG A 548 22.03 -23.74 15.83
C ARG A 548 22.40 -22.82 16.99
N GLU A 549 21.38 -22.48 17.78
CA GLU A 549 21.53 -21.83 19.07
C GLU A 549 20.90 -22.68 20.18
N THR A 550 21.21 -22.38 21.43
CA THR A 550 20.68 -23.15 22.57
C THR A 550 20.35 -22.24 23.73
N ILE A 551 19.09 -22.24 24.15
CA ILE A 551 18.67 -21.60 25.39
C ILE A 551 19.07 -22.46 26.57
N SER A 552 19.85 -21.89 27.49
CA SER A 552 20.31 -22.61 28.68
C SER A 552 19.18 -22.88 29.66
N ALA A 553 19.13 -24.09 30.20
CA ALA A 553 18.17 -24.44 31.24
C ALA A 553 18.35 -23.58 32.50
N MET A 554 17.23 -23.23 33.16
CA MET A 554 17.29 -22.67 34.50
C MET A 554 17.99 -23.68 35.44
N ARG A 555 18.97 -23.19 36.19
CA ARG A 555 19.69 -24.01 37.18
C ARG A 555 19.16 -23.71 38.59
N LYS A 556 18.59 -24.71 39.22
CA LYS A 556 18.46 -24.70 40.68
C LYS A 556 19.76 -25.26 41.25
N ASP A 557 20.41 -24.54 42.14
CA ASP A 557 21.61 -25.06 42.83
C ASP A 557 21.19 -26.18 43.81
N VAL A 558 21.23 -27.41 43.28
CA VAL A 558 20.88 -28.60 44.07
C VAL A 558 21.99 -29.01 45.06
N THR A 559 23.15 -28.35 44.94
CA THR A 559 24.34 -28.62 45.79
C THR A 559 24.51 -27.61 46.91
N ALA A 560 23.75 -26.49 46.91
CA ALA A 560 23.83 -25.43 47.91
C ALA A 560 23.72 -25.92 49.38
N LYS A 561 22.98 -26.99 49.61
CA LYS A 561 22.81 -27.59 50.95
C LYS A 561 23.83 -28.71 51.26
N CYS A 562 24.81 -28.96 50.37
CA CYS A 562 25.84 -29.96 50.60
C CYS A 562 27.05 -29.32 51.29
N TYR A 563 27.06 -29.27 52.63
CA TYR A 563 28.20 -28.86 53.43
C TYR A 563 29.26 -29.97 53.44
N GLY A 564 30.54 -29.58 53.21
CA GLY A 564 31.70 -30.49 53.27
C GLY A 564 32.01 -31.22 51.96
N GLY A 565 33.15 -31.89 51.92
CA GLY A 565 33.80 -32.44 50.73
C GLY A 565 33.17 -33.71 50.10
N ASP A 566 31.91 -34.04 50.35
CA ASP A 566 31.28 -35.22 49.76
C ASP A 566 30.99 -35.07 48.26
N VAL A 567 32.06 -35.32 47.48
CA VAL A 567 32.05 -35.26 46.01
C VAL A 567 31.06 -36.26 45.40
N THR A 568 30.89 -37.43 46.05
CA THR A 568 30.03 -38.49 45.56
C THR A 568 28.56 -38.09 45.63
N ARG A 569 28.14 -37.47 46.72
CA ARG A 569 26.77 -36.99 46.92
C ARG A 569 26.45 -35.82 45.95
N LYS A 570 27.39 -34.87 45.78
CA LYS A 570 27.25 -33.79 44.81
C LYS A 570 27.07 -34.34 43.39
N ARG A 571 27.88 -35.32 43.00
CA ARG A 571 27.80 -35.95 41.66
C ARG A 571 26.48 -36.69 41.47
N LYS A 572 25.97 -37.44 42.44
CA LYS A 572 24.67 -38.13 42.39
C LYS A 572 23.50 -37.13 42.24
N LEU A 573 23.54 -36.00 42.96
CA LEU A 573 22.52 -34.95 42.85
C LEU A 573 22.53 -34.29 41.48
N LEU A 574 23.70 -33.99 40.93
CA LEU A 574 23.85 -33.45 39.58
C LEU A 574 23.38 -34.43 38.50
N ASP A 575 23.70 -35.72 38.63
CA ASP A 575 23.25 -36.76 37.70
C ASP A 575 21.72 -36.97 37.78
N LYS A 576 21.13 -36.91 38.98
CA LYS A 576 19.67 -36.97 39.17
C LYS A 576 19.00 -35.74 38.53
N GLN A 577 19.57 -34.54 38.68
CA GLN A 577 19.09 -33.32 38.03
C GLN A 577 19.18 -33.45 36.51
N LYS A 578 20.29 -33.96 35.96
CA LYS A 578 20.50 -34.17 34.52
C LYS A 578 19.49 -35.17 33.95
N LYS A 579 19.22 -36.29 34.65
CA LYS A 579 18.18 -37.27 34.26
C LYS A 579 16.77 -36.67 34.29
N GLY A 580 16.46 -35.90 35.35
CA GLY A 580 15.18 -35.19 35.47
C GLY A 580 14.94 -34.20 34.31
N LYS A 581 15.96 -33.38 33.98
CA LYS A 581 15.90 -32.45 32.85
C LYS A 581 15.72 -33.16 31.51
N LYS A 582 16.38 -34.32 31.31
CA LYS A 582 16.20 -35.13 30.08
C LYS A 582 14.77 -35.65 29.94
N ARG A 583 14.13 -36.09 31.05
CA ARG A 583 12.70 -36.49 31.06
C ARG A 583 11.78 -35.30 30.77
N MET A 584 12.01 -34.14 31.41
CA MET A 584 11.20 -32.93 31.16
C MET A 584 11.27 -32.46 29.70
N ARG A 585 12.43 -32.60 29.04
CA ARG A 585 12.57 -32.31 27.62
C ARG A 585 11.70 -33.21 26.73
N GLN A 586 11.48 -34.47 27.11
CA GLN A 586 10.68 -35.42 26.32
C GLN A 586 9.16 -35.14 26.38
N PHE A 587 8.69 -34.46 27.44
CA PHE A 587 7.28 -34.20 27.67
C PHE A 587 6.90 -32.72 27.76
N GLY A 588 7.90 -31.81 27.79
CA GLY A 588 7.66 -30.37 27.90
C GLY A 588 7.43 -29.74 26.54
N LYS A 589 6.23 -29.19 26.32
CA LYS A 589 6.00 -28.26 25.24
C LYS A 589 6.75 -26.94 25.54
N VAL A 590 7.36 -26.36 24.53
CA VAL A 590 7.97 -25.03 24.63
C VAL A 590 6.91 -24.04 24.25
N GLU A 591 6.47 -23.24 25.21
CA GLU A 591 5.64 -22.07 24.91
C GLU A 591 6.55 -20.99 24.34
N VAL A 592 6.35 -20.65 23.07
CA VAL A 592 7.00 -19.53 22.42
C VAL A 592 6.10 -18.31 22.62
N PRO A 593 6.58 -17.24 23.27
CA PRO A 593 5.79 -16.01 23.40
C PRO A 593 5.40 -15.50 22.03
N GLN A 594 4.19 -14.98 21.91
CA GLN A 594 3.67 -14.46 20.64
C GLN A 594 4.53 -13.30 20.10
N SER A 595 5.01 -12.41 20.98
CA SER A 595 5.96 -11.35 20.63
C SER A 595 7.25 -11.88 19.99
N ALA A 596 7.68 -13.10 20.33
CA ALA A 596 8.87 -13.69 19.76
C ALA A 596 8.73 -14.03 18.26
N PHE A 597 7.50 -14.28 17.77
CA PHE A 597 7.28 -14.50 16.34
C PHE A 597 7.46 -13.21 15.54
N ILE A 598 6.94 -12.10 16.06
CA ILE A 598 7.02 -10.78 15.40
C ILE A 598 8.46 -10.27 15.42
N GLU A 599 9.10 -10.28 16.60
CA GLU A 599 10.44 -9.73 16.78
C GLU A 599 11.54 -10.58 16.13
N ALA A 600 11.38 -11.91 16.09
CA ALA A 600 12.38 -12.80 15.47
C ALA A 600 12.49 -12.58 13.96
N LEU A 601 11.41 -12.16 13.32
CA LEU A 601 11.33 -11.99 11.87
C LEU A 601 11.64 -10.57 11.41
N ARG A 602 11.63 -9.57 12.31
CA ARG A 602 12.13 -8.21 12.03
C ARG A 602 13.66 -8.22 11.92
N ILE A 603 14.19 -8.61 10.76
CA ILE A 603 15.62 -8.59 10.45
C ILE A 603 15.99 -7.15 10.08
N GLY A 604 16.47 -6.32 11.00
CA GLY A 604 16.87 -4.95 10.65
C GLY A 604 17.34 -4.06 11.81
N ASP A 605 16.89 -4.27 13.03
CA ASP A 605 17.25 -3.43 14.16
C ASP A 605 18.48 -3.97 14.90
N ASN A 606 19.69 -3.59 14.46
CA ASN A 606 20.93 -3.47 15.25
C ASN A 606 21.82 -2.42 14.63
#